data_51c67c7fe3176ecf8b710cf8913f3bfd
#
_entry.id   51c67c7fe3176ecf8b710cf8913f3bfd
#
_cell.length_a   1.000
_cell.length_b   1.000
_cell.length_c   1.000
_cell.angle_alpha   90.00
_cell.angle_beta   90.00
_cell.angle_gamma   90.00
#
_symmetry.space_group_name_H-M   'P 1'
#
loop_
_entity.id
_entity.type
_entity.pdbx_description
1 polymer ?
#
loop_
_entity_poly.entity_id
_entity_poly.type
_entity_poly.pdbx_seq_one_letter_code
_entity_poly.pdbx_strand_id
1 'polypeptide(L)'
;MIKDKKQISLGFSVGHDKGAVIVIDNQVQVGIMEERLSRVKRDKPFNTDIPLLSINYCLDALNLTYDDVDIYCYNTAEMDDFVEEQFTQYLAQPLSKLQFVPHHVAHAYSTFFASGFDEAAVIVADAMGNVHDTNSKAHSYFKEKYGDLPKLPNGLRWGESITLFKFNKSSYEEVLKKWIKYPEPYTFANEELSVGCMYAQGTMQLTFDEKTSNWQAGKLMGLASYADKEWLDSQEYIATIEESKTGNIVDFFIPGTQVYPEITYKADFRSKSNVAGIYQREQVRLTTMLAKYVKQLTGLNKVCCSGGSFLNCNANEAIIKSGLFEECYFTPPADDSGIPLGAAFYGIHHLTGFKPIEDNPFMSPYFGKSYTKNDIIKDIQTYIKNE
;
A
#
# COMPACT_ATOMS: atom_id res chain seq x y z
N MET A 1 25.65 13.49 -30.71
CA MET A 1 24.91 12.61 -29.79
C MET A 1 23.62 13.31 -29.47
N ILE A 2 22.50 12.78 -29.96
CA ILE A 2 21.16 13.24 -29.56
C ILE A 2 21.08 12.83 -28.10
N LYS A 3 20.96 13.80 -27.16
CA LYS A 3 20.61 13.48 -25.75
C LYS A 3 19.28 12.72 -25.84
N ASP A 4 19.25 11.50 -25.37
CA ASP A 4 17.98 10.80 -25.23
C ASP A 4 17.01 11.69 -24.45
N LYS A 5 15.81 11.82 -24.99
CA LYS A 5 14.73 12.60 -24.36
C LYS A 5 14.48 11.99 -22.99
N LYS A 6 14.50 12.81 -21.94
CA LYS A 6 14.13 12.36 -20.58
C LYS A 6 12.74 11.77 -20.60
N GLN A 7 12.58 10.66 -19.89
CA GLN A 7 11.28 10.00 -19.72
C GLN A 7 10.64 10.47 -18.43
N ILE A 8 9.44 11.01 -18.50
CA ILE A 8 8.71 11.60 -17.38
C ILE A 8 7.44 10.79 -17.12
N SER A 9 7.38 10.16 -15.97
CA SER A 9 6.21 9.44 -15.47
C SER A 9 5.62 10.16 -14.26
N LEU A 10 4.30 10.36 -14.28
CA LEU A 10 3.53 10.87 -13.15
C LEU A 10 2.60 9.75 -12.64
N GLY A 11 2.83 9.30 -11.41
CA GLY A 11 1.97 8.36 -10.73
C GLY A 11 1.03 9.09 -9.78
N PHE A 12 -0.24 8.66 -9.73
CA PHE A 12 -1.22 9.17 -8.77
C PHE A 12 -2.17 8.07 -8.28
N SER A 13 -2.75 8.29 -7.12
CA SER A 13 -3.76 7.41 -6.52
C SER A 13 -5.07 8.14 -6.30
N VAL A 14 -6.17 7.40 -6.46
CA VAL A 14 -7.53 7.85 -6.20
C VAL A 14 -8.11 6.96 -5.10
N GLY A 15 -8.71 7.55 -4.09
CA GLY A 15 -9.20 6.82 -2.92
C GLY A 15 -8.99 7.62 -1.63
N HIS A 16 -8.67 6.93 -0.54
CA HIS A 16 -8.53 7.59 0.77
C HIS A 16 -7.14 8.19 1.06
N ASP A 17 -6.09 7.75 0.38
CA ASP A 17 -4.72 8.27 0.52
C ASP A 17 -4.22 8.76 -0.84
N LYS A 18 -4.87 9.85 -1.31
CA LYS A 18 -4.57 10.47 -2.60
C LYS A 18 -3.24 11.18 -2.58
N GLY A 19 -2.54 11.13 -3.71
CA GLY A 19 -1.29 11.84 -3.90
C GLY A 19 -0.77 11.75 -5.31
N ALA A 20 0.34 12.42 -5.58
CA ALA A 20 1.04 12.34 -6.85
C ALA A 20 2.56 12.32 -6.65
N VAL A 21 3.26 11.63 -7.55
CA VAL A 21 4.72 11.52 -7.59
C VAL A 21 5.18 11.64 -9.03
N ILE A 22 6.24 12.39 -9.28
CA ILE A 22 6.94 12.44 -10.57
C ILE A 22 8.29 11.75 -10.47
N VAL A 23 8.49 10.80 -11.38
CA VAL A 23 9.77 10.10 -11.63
C VAL A 23 10.27 10.50 -13.02
N ILE A 24 11.55 10.90 -13.10
CA ILE A 24 12.24 11.22 -14.36
C ILE A 24 13.47 10.33 -14.44
N ASP A 25 13.59 9.55 -15.52
CA ASP A 25 14.75 8.67 -15.77
C ASP A 25 15.09 7.82 -14.53
N ASN A 26 14.09 7.17 -13.92
CA ASN A 26 14.18 6.35 -12.71
C ASN A 26 14.52 7.09 -11.40
N GLN A 27 14.59 8.42 -11.41
CA GLN A 27 14.83 9.22 -10.23
C GLN A 27 13.53 9.88 -9.76
N VAL A 28 13.15 9.67 -8.50
CA VAL A 28 12.05 10.44 -7.90
C VAL A 28 12.45 11.89 -7.78
N GLN A 29 11.66 12.75 -8.35
CA GLN A 29 11.92 14.19 -8.35
C GLN A 29 11.13 14.91 -7.26
N VAL A 30 9.85 14.58 -7.16
CA VAL A 30 8.93 15.24 -6.23
C VAL A 30 7.71 14.35 -6.01
N GLY A 31 7.12 14.42 -4.82
CA GLY A 31 5.85 13.78 -4.50
C GLY A 31 5.21 14.40 -3.28
N ILE A 32 3.89 14.39 -3.23
CA ILE A 32 3.11 14.92 -2.13
C ILE A 32 1.74 14.23 -2.04
N MET A 33 1.24 14.11 -0.82
CA MET A 33 -0.12 13.66 -0.56
C MET A 33 -1.09 14.84 -0.62
N GLU A 34 -2.27 14.63 -1.19
CA GLU A 34 -3.34 15.64 -1.35
C GLU A 34 -3.72 16.28 0.01
N GLU A 35 -3.77 15.48 1.08
CA GLU A 35 -4.08 15.97 2.43
C GLU A 35 -3.12 17.03 2.96
N ARG A 36 -1.88 17.07 2.45
CA ARG A 36 -0.89 18.07 2.85
C ARG A 36 -1.20 19.44 2.28
N LEU A 37 -1.90 19.48 1.16
CA LEU A 37 -2.32 20.68 0.45
C LEU A 37 -3.75 21.09 0.82
N SER A 38 -4.69 20.17 0.81
CA SER A 38 -6.08 20.42 1.17
C SER A 38 -6.28 20.70 2.66
N ARG A 39 -5.34 20.27 3.52
CA ARG A 39 -5.43 20.30 4.99
C ARG A 39 -6.59 19.48 5.57
N VAL A 40 -7.13 18.59 4.76
CA VAL A 40 -8.17 17.63 5.17
C VAL A 40 -7.54 16.25 5.22
N LYS A 41 -7.44 15.66 6.41
CA LYS A 41 -6.84 14.33 6.60
C LYS A 41 -7.58 13.31 5.72
N ARG A 42 -6.82 12.56 4.90
CA ARG A 42 -7.33 11.61 3.92
C ARG A 42 -8.25 12.22 2.85
N ASP A 43 -8.22 13.50 2.71
CA ASP A 43 -8.93 14.33 1.72
C ASP A 43 -10.20 13.69 1.14
N LYS A 44 -11.27 13.66 1.94
CA LYS A 44 -12.56 13.05 1.58
C LYS A 44 -12.38 11.57 1.17
N PRO A 45 -12.15 10.66 2.11
CA PRO A 45 -12.12 9.23 1.82
C PRO A 45 -13.41 8.85 1.07
N PHE A 46 -13.30 8.02 0.05
CA PHE A 46 -14.39 7.67 -0.87
C PHE A 46 -14.79 8.74 -1.91
N ASN A 47 -14.09 9.86 -2.00
CA ASN A 47 -14.18 10.76 -3.14
C ASN A 47 -13.28 10.24 -4.27
N THR A 48 -13.85 10.11 -5.45
CA THR A 48 -13.24 9.57 -6.66
C THR A 48 -12.49 10.61 -7.49
N ASP A 49 -12.44 11.87 -7.02
CA ASP A 49 -11.74 12.93 -7.74
C ASP A 49 -10.23 12.64 -7.82
N ILE A 50 -9.65 12.87 -9.01
CA ILE A 50 -8.20 12.81 -9.18
C ILE A 50 -7.52 13.89 -8.33
N PRO A 51 -6.29 13.65 -7.81
CA PRO A 51 -5.62 14.56 -6.87
C PRO A 51 -4.98 15.76 -7.58
N LEU A 52 -5.81 16.70 -8.04
CA LEU A 52 -5.36 17.86 -8.83
C LEU A 52 -4.38 18.76 -8.09
N LEU A 53 -4.56 18.96 -6.77
CA LEU A 53 -3.62 19.78 -6.01
C LEU A 53 -2.22 19.15 -5.98
N SER A 54 -2.15 17.83 -5.75
CA SER A 54 -0.88 17.11 -5.73
C SER A 54 -0.23 17.04 -7.10
N ILE A 55 -1.01 16.81 -8.16
CA ILE A 55 -0.52 16.79 -9.54
C ILE A 55 0.07 18.15 -9.92
N ASN A 56 -0.68 19.25 -9.67
CA ASN A 56 -0.22 20.60 -9.97
C ASN A 56 1.01 20.98 -9.15
N TYR A 57 1.02 20.65 -7.85
CA TYR A 57 2.19 20.88 -7.00
C TYR A 57 3.45 20.20 -7.55
N CYS A 58 3.34 18.97 -7.99
CA CYS A 58 4.48 18.22 -8.53
C CYS A 58 4.97 18.83 -9.85
N LEU A 59 4.07 19.21 -10.74
CA LEU A 59 4.42 19.86 -12.00
C LEU A 59 5.06 21.24 -11.78
N ASP A 60 4.45 22.08 -10.95
CA ASP A 60 4.95 23.41 -10.60
C ASP A 60 6.33 23.36 -9.94
N ALA A 61 6.59 22.37 -9.09
CA ALA A 61 7.88 22.20 -8.44
C ALA A 61 9.03 21.96 -9.42
N LEU A 62 8.73 21.43 -10.60
CA LEU A 62 9.69 21.10 -11.65
C LEU A 62 9.59 22.02 -12.88
N ASN A 63 8.71 23.02 -12.85
CA ASN A 63 8.37 23.89 -13.99
C ASN A 63 7.95 23.09 -15.23
N LEU A 64 7.14 22.03 -15.02
CA LEU A 64 6.55 21.19 -16.06
C LEU A 64 5.09 21.55 -16.28
N THR A 65 4.60 21.19 -17.46
CA THR A 65 3.18 21.25 -17.84
C THR A 65 2.62 19.84 -17.99
N TYR A 66 1.31 19.70 -18.14
CA TYR A 66 0.70 18.38 -18.43
C TYR A 66 1.22 17.74 -19.71
N ASP A 67 1.61 18.54 -20.71
CA ASP A 67 2.11 18.04 -22.00
C ASP A 67 3.50 17.42 -21.91
N ASP A 68 4.31 17.86 -20.92
CA ASP A 68 5.67 17.37 -20.70
C ASP A 68 5.71 15.94 -20.16
N VAL A 69 4.60 15.47 -19.55
CA VAL A 69 4.49 14.12 -19.00
C VAL A 69 4.29 13.10 -20.13
N ASP A 70 5.16 12.11 -20.20
CA ASP A 70 5.09 11.06 -21.23
C ASP A 70 4.03 10.00 -20.90
N ILE A 71 3.85 9.66 -19.61
CA ILE A 71 2.86 8.70 -19.14
C ILE A 71 2.31 9.10 -17.76
N TYR A 72 1.01 8.92 -17.59
CA TYR A 72 0.28 9.03 -16.34
C TYR A 72 -0.13 7.64 -15.87
N CYS A 73 0.27 7.26 -14.67
CA CYS A 73 -0.07 5.96 -14.11
C CYS A 73 -0.94 6.13 -12.88
N TYR A 74 -2.01 5.35 -12.79
CA TYR A 74 -2.94 5.49 -11.68
C TYR A 74 -3.40 4.16 -11.11
N ASN A 75 -3.85 4.22 -9.87
CA ASN A 75 -4.63 3.18 -9.23
C ASN A 75 -5.89 3.78 -8.62
N THR A 76 -6.97 3.06 -8.72
CA THR A 76 -8.24 3.32 -8.05
C THR A 76 -8.84 2.00 -7.58
N ALA A 77 -9.65 2.03 -6.54
CA ALA A 77 -10.28 0.83 -6.02
C ALA A 77 -11.35 0.28 -6.99
N GLU A 78 -12.22 1.13 -7.57
CA GLU A 78 -13.42 0.68 -8.28
C GLU A 78 -13.96 1.61 -9.38
N MET A 79 -13.33 2.75 -9.73
CA MET A 79 -14.00 3.78 -10.55
C MET A 79 -13.16 4.28 -11.72
N ASP A 80 -12.73 3.36 -12.56
CA ASP A 80 -11.86 3.67 -13.70
C ASP A 80 -12.48 4.64 -14.71
N ASP A 81 -13.74 4.44 -15.09
CA ASP A 81 -14.43 5.29 -16.09
C ASP A 81 -14.48 6.76 -15.62
N PHE A 82 -14.69 6.97 -14.32
CA PHE A 82 -14.73 8.31 -13.74
C PHE A 82 -13.35 8.97 -13.72
N VAL A 83 -12.30 8.19 -13.49
CA VAL A 83 -10.91 8.68 -13.59
C VAL A 83 -10.58 9.07 -15.01
N GLU A 84 -10.97 8.30 -16.03
CA GLU A 84 -10.75 8.59 -17.43
C GLU A 84 -11.48 9.87 -17.88
N GLU A 85 -12.72 10.06 -17.43
CA GLU A 85 -13.48 11.30 -17.71
C GLU A 85 -12.78 12.52 -17.11
N GLN A 86 -12.44 12.47 -15.83
CA GLN A 86 -11.76 13.58 -15.15
C GLN A 86 -10.37 13.86 -15.73
N PHE A 87 -9.62 12.81 -16.09
CA PHE A 87 -8.33 12.94 -16.72
C PHE A 87 -8.40 13.74 -18.01
N THR A 88 -9.35 13.41 -18.91
CA THR A 88 -9.56 14.14 -20.15
C THR A 88 -10.10 15.54 -19.93
N GLN A 89 -11.00 15.72 -18.97
CA GLN A 89 -11.63 16.99 -18.67
C GLN A 89 -10.67 18.00 -18.02
N TYR A 90 -9.89 17.59 -17.03
CA TYR A 90 -9.08 18.51 -16.22
C TYR A 90 -7.64 18.62 -16.69
N LEU A 91 -7.05 17.54 -17.18
CA LEU A 91 -5.67 17.56 -17.67
C LEU A 91 -5.58 17.77 -19.17
N ALA A 92 -6.69 17.65 -19.90
CA ALA A 92 -6.78 17.75 -21.36
C ALA A 92 -5.77 16.83 -22.09
N GLN A 93 -5.46 15.67 -21.50
CA GLN A 93 -4.51 14.71 -22.07
C GLN A 93 -5.24 13.53 -22.72
N PRO A 94 -4.66 12.92 -23.78
CA PRO A 94 -5.25 11.76 -24.42
C PRO A 94 -5.15 10.52 -23.54
N LEU A 95 -6.18 9.67 -23.55
CA LEU A 95 -6.22 8.42 -22.78
C LEU A 95 -5.07 7.45 -23.12
N SER A 96 -4.44 7.60 -24.29
CA SER A 96 -3.22 6.82 -24.64
C SER A 96 -2.02 7.09 -23.73
N LYS A 97 -2.03 8.22 -23.00
CA LYS A 97 -1.04 8.52 -21.97
C LYS A 97 -1.44 8.01 -20.58
N LEU A 98 -2.65 7.48 -20.40
CA LEU A 98 -3.16 7.04 -19.09
C LEU A 98 -3.07 5.52 -18.96
N GLN A 99 -2.39 5.04 -17.92
CA GLN A 99 -2.17 3.62 -17.66
C GLN A 99 -2.67 3.23 -16.27
N PHE A 100 -3.55 2.25 -16.20
CA PHE A 100 -3.95 1.62 -14.94
C PHE A 100 -2.82 0.73 -14.40
N VAL A 101 -2.57 0.78 -13.10
CA VAL A 101 -1.63 -0.07 -12.38
C VAL A 101 -2.36 -0.82 -11.27
N PRO A 102 -2.33 -2.16 -11.25
CA PRO A 102 -2.96 -2.94 -10.18
C PRO A 102 -2.39 -2.58 -8.80
N HIS A 103 -3.23 -2.57 -7.78
CA HIS A 103 -2.91 -2.08 -6.44
C HIS A 103 -1.67 -2.76 -5.84
N HIS A 104 -1.68 -4.09 -5.76
CA HIS A 104 -0.52 -4.81 -5.21
C HIS A 104 0.73 -4.72 -6.09
N VAL A 105 0.58 -4.50 -7.39
CA VAL A 105 1.72 -4.23 -8.27
C VAL A 105 2.31 -2.85 -7.94
N ALA A 106 1.48 -1.82 -7.76
CA ALA A 106 1.96 -0.50 -7.35
C ALA A 106 2.68 -0.54 -6.00
N HIS A 107 2.14 -1.24 -4.99
CA HIS A 107 2.84 -1.47 -3.72
C HIS A 107 4.19 -2.16 -3.92
N ALA A 108 4.25 -3.20 -4.75
CA ALA A 108 5.48 -3.93 -5.00
C ALA A 108 6.54 -3.05 -5.68
N TYR A 109 6.14 -2.26 -6.69
CA TYR A 109 7.02 -1.29 -7.35
C TYR A 109 7.53 -0.22 -6.39
N SER A 110 6.67 0.32 -5.50
CA SER A 110 7.06 1.36 -4.54
C SER A 110 8.15 0.89 -3.58
N THR A 111 8.12 -0.37 -3.17
CA THR A 111 9.11 -0.90 -2.23
C THR A 111 10.36 -1.43 -2.93
N PHE A 112 10.23 -2.15 -4.04
CA PHE A 112 11.37 -2.73 -4.73
C PHE A 112 12.28 -1.66 -5.34
N PHE A 113 11.73 -0.73 -6.12
CA PHE A 113 12.54 0.30 -6.78
C PHE A 113 13.07 1.36 -5.83
N ALA A 114 12.50 1.51 -4.63
CA ALA A 114 13.05 2.35 -3.57
C ALA A 114 14.15 1.66 -2.73
N SER A 115 14.27 0.34 -2.78
CA SER A 115 15.23 -0.42 -1.96
C SER A 115 16.68 -0.32 -2.42
N GLY A 116 16.91 -0.08 -3.70
CA GLY A 116 18.23 -0.17 -4.32
C GLY A 116 18.71 -1.59 -4.59
N PHE A 117 17.86 -2.62 -4.41
CA PHE A 117 18.24 -4.01 -4.64
C PHE A 117 18.21 -4.38 -6.14
N ASP A 118 19.10 -5.28 -6.55
CA ASP A 118 19.11 -5.84 -7.91
C ASP A 118 18.03 -6.89 -8.09
N GLU A 119 17.77 -7.66 -7.04
CA GLU A 119 16.69 -8.64 -6.93
C GLU A 119 16.21 -8.76 -5.49
N ALA A 120 14.94 -9.06 -5.30
CA ALA A 120 14.37 -9.31 -3.98
C ALA A 120 13.07 -10.13 -4.07
N ALA A 121 12.77 -10.86 -2.99
CA ALA A 121 11.42 -11.26 -2.71
C ALA A 121 10.62 -10.03 -2.30
N VAL A 122 9.34 -9.93 -2.70
CA VAL A 122 8.47 -8.81 -2.28
C VAL A 122 7.22 -9.36 -1.64
N ILE A 123 6.88 -8.81 -0.48
CA ILE A 123 5.65 -9.12 0.25
C ILE A 123 4.75 -7.89 0.20
N VAL A 124 3.56 -8.07 -0.38
CA VAL A 124 2.48 -7.09 -0.25
C VAL A 124 1.38 -7.69 0.62
N ALA A 125 1.14 -7.05 1.76
CA ALA A 125 0.08 -7.44 2.70
C ALA A 125 -0.67 -6.20 3.16
N ASP A 126 -1.91 -6.08 2.69
CA ASP A 126 -2.75 -4.93 2.95
C ASP A 126 -4.11 -5.36 3.52
N ALA A 127 -4.95 -4.38 3.86
CA ALA A 127 -6.32 -4.65 4.25
C ALA A 127 -7.12 -5.14 3.05
N MET A 128 -7.07 -4.42 1.95
CA MET A 128 -7.74 -4.73 0.70
C MET A 128 -7.07 -3.99 -0.46
N GLY A 129 -6.65 -4.74 -1.47
CA GLY A 129 -6.25 -4.17 -2.75
C GLY A 129 -7.43 -3.98 -3.71
N ASN A 130 -7.19 -4.09 -5.01
CA ASN A 130 -8.26 -3.99 -6.00
C ASN A 130 -9.31 -5.10 -5.81
N VAL A 131 -10.57 -4.71 -6.03
CA VAL A 131 -11.71 -5.63 -6.02
C VAL A 131 -11.98 -6.10 -7.44
N HIS A 132 -12.27 -7.38 -7.58
CA HIS A 132 -12.66 -7.98 -8.86
C HIS A 132 -14.14 -7.68 -9.15
N ASP A 133 -14.40 -6.51 -9.73
CA ASP A 133 -15.71 -6.07 -10.18
C ASP A 133 -15.77 -6.08 -11.72
N THR A 134 -16.89 -6.53 -12.27
CA THR A 134 -17.07 -6.74 -13.73
C THR A 134 -16.88 -5.50 -14.59
N ASN A 135 -16.89 -4.31 -14.01
CA ASN A 135 -16.83 -3.04 -14.72
C ASN A 135 -15.51 -2.25 -14.49
N SER A 136 -14.48 -2.87 -13.89
CA SER A 136 -13.23 -2.17 -13.58
C SER A 136 -12.06 -2.60 -14.48
N LYS A 137 -11.04 -1.71 -14.61
CA LYS A 137 -9.76 -2.08 -15.26
C LYS A 137 -9.06 -3.20 -14.50
N ALA A 138 -9.20 -3.22 -13.17
CA ALA A 138 -8.70 -4.30 -12.33
C ALA A 138 -9.32 -5.63 -12.72
N HIS A 139 -10.64 -5.68 -12.96
CA HIS A 139 -11.29 -6.90 -13.45
C HIS A 139 -10.71 -7.37 -14.79
N SER A 140 -10.55 -6.46 -15.76
CA SER A 140 -10.00 -6.80 -17.07
C SER A 140 -8.58 -7.35 -16.95
N TYR A 141 -7.73 -6.70 -16.15
CA TYR A 141 -6.38 -7.16 -15.86
C TYR A 141 -6.38 -8.54 -15.19
N PHE A 142 -7.23 -8.75 -14.17
CA PHE A 142 -7.28 -10.02 -13.46
C PHE A 142 -7.83 -11.14 -14.34
N LYS A 143 -8.84 -10.85 -15.14
CA LYS A 143 -9.40 -11.82 -16.09
C LYS A 143 -8.39 -12.26 -17.14
N GLU A 144 -7.61 -11.32 -17.66
CA GLU A 144 -6.53 -11.64 -18.62
C GLU A 144 -5.46 -12.52 -17.97
N LYS A 145 -5.09 -12.20 -16.74
CA LYS A 145 -3.98 -12.86 -16.04
C LYS A 145 -4.34 -14.19 -15.40
N TYR A 146 -5.54 -14.30 -14.79
CA TYR A 146 -5.95 -15.47 -14.00
C TYR A 146 -7.16 -16.21 -14.57
N GLY A 147 -7.77 -15.70 -15.62
CA GLY A 147 -9.04 -16.18 -16.11
C GLY A 147 -10.24 -15.73 -15.26
N ASP A 148 -11.39 -16.35 -15.47
CA ASP A 148 -12.58 -16.03 -14.68
C ASP A 148 -12.47 -16.63 -13.28
N LEU A 149 -12.53 -15.78 -12.26
CA LEU A 149 -12.66 -16.24 -10.88
C LEU A 149 -14.05 -16.87 -10.65
N PRO A 150 -14.18 -17.82 -9.72
CA PRO A 150 -15.47 -18.45 -9.41
C PRO A 150 -16.52 -17.38 -9.06
N LYS A 151 -17.73 -17.53 -9.61
CA LYS A 151 -18.85 -16.65 -9.27
C LYS A 151 -19.18 -16.75 -7.79
N LEU A 152 -19.30 -15.61 -7.14
CA LEU A 152 -19.72 -15.52 -5.76
C LEU A 152 -21.24 -15.29 -5.66
N PRO A 153 -21.89 -15.66 -4.54
CA PRO A 153 -23.25 -15.25 -4.23
C PRO A 153 -23.42 -13.74 -4.29
N ASN A 154 -24.65 -13.27 -4.53
CA ASN A 154 -24.97 -11.85 -4.57
C ASN A 154 -24.47 -11.11 -3.31
N GLY A 155 -23.85 -9.95 -3.51
CA GLY A 155 -23.32 -9.13 -2.44
C GLY A 155 -21.93 -9.56 -1.95
N LEU A 156 -21.25 -10.48 -2.64
CA LEU A 156 -19.84 -10.82 -2.39
C LEU A 156 -19.00 -10.56 -3.63
N ARG A 157 -17.77 -10.04 -3.40
CA ARG A 157 -16.75 -9.81 -4.43
C ARG A 157 -15.41 -10.38 -4.01
N TRP A 158 -14.56 -10.71 -4.99
CA TRP A 158 -13.18 -11.08 -4.72
C TRP A 158 -12.32 -9.82 -4.57
N GLY A 159 -11.49 -9.76 -3.54
CA GLY A 159 -10.51 -8.69 -3.33
C GLY A 159 -9.11 -9.24 -3.09
N GLU A 160 -8.11 -8.49 -3.54
CA GLU A 160 -6.71 -8.80 -3.26
C GLU A 160 -6.43 -8.71 -1.76
N SER A 161 -5.80 -9.72 -1.20
CA SER A 161 -5.45 -9.79 0.23
C SER A 161 -3.93 -9.75 0.44
N ILE A 162 -3.25 -10.69 -0.21
CA ILE A 162 -1.81 -10.83 -0.13
C ILE A 162 -1.29 -11.19 -1.51
N THR A 163 -0.14 -10.59 -1.87
CA THR A 163 0.61 -11.02 -3.06
C THR A 163 2.08 -11.13 -2.71
N LEU A 164 2.67 -12.28 -3.04
CA LEU A 164 4.10 -12.53 -2.93
C LEU A 164 4.72 -12.49 -4.32
N PHE A 165 5.84 -11.78 -4.46
CA PHE A 165 6.50 -11.64 -5.74
C PHE A 165 7.98 -12.00 -5.65
N LYS A 166 8.53 -12.32 -6.82
CA LYS A 166 9.94 -12.28 -7.11
C LYS A 166 10.22 -11.13 -8.08
N PHE A 167 11.10 -10.21 -7.71
CA PHE A 167 11.45 -9.02 -8.49
C PHE A 167 12.92 -9.05 -8.88
N ASN A 168 13.20 -8.53 -10.06
CA ASN A 168 14.50 -8.03 -10.48
C ASN A 168 14.32 -6.69 -11.23
N LYS A 169 15.42 -6.06 -11.62
CA LYS A 169 15.39 -4.74 -12.29
C LYS A 169 14.64 -4.71 -13.63
N SER A 170 14.35 -5.86 -14.23
CA SER A 170 13.73 -5.96 -15.56
C SER A 170 12.33 -6.55 -15.53
N SER A 171 11.98 -7.29 -14.50
CA SER A 171 10.74 -8.07 -14.47
C SER A 171 10.30 -8.40 -13.06
N TYR A 172 9.06 -8.81 -12.95
CA TYR A 172 8.51 -9.41 -11.74
C TYR A 172 7.68 -10.65 -12.07
N GLU A 173 7.61 -11.53 -11.10
CA GLU A 173 6.77 -12.73 -11.11
C GLU A 173 5.94 -12.76 -9.85
N GLU A 174 4.64 -12.96 -9.98
CA GLU A 174 3.78 -13.27 -8.82
C GLU A 174 3.93 -14.75 -8.51
N VAL A 175 4.51 -15.07 -7.35
CA VAL A 175 4.72 -16.46 -6.92
C VAL A 175 3.58 -16.99 -6.07
N LEU A 176 2.76 -16.09 -5.51
CA LEU A 176 1.52 -16.42 -4.81
C LEU A 176 0.61 -15.21 -4.76
N LYS A 177 -0.68 -15.45 -4.97
CA LYS A 177 -1.73 -14.47 -4.73
C LYS A 177 -2.87 -15.09 -3.93
N LYS A 178 -3.25 -14.44 -2.84
CA LYS A 178 -4.40 -14.82 -2.02
C LYS A 178 -5.52 -13.81 -2.20
N TRP A 179 -6.69 -14.34 -2.50
CA TRP A 179 -7.94 -13.60 -2.63
C TRP A 179 -8.81 -13.85 -1.42
N ILE A 180 -9.55 -12.85 -0.99
CA ILE A 180 -10.60 -13.01 0.02
C ILE A 180 -11.94 -12.51 -0.51
N LYS A 181 -13.02 -13.01 0.10
CA LYS A 181 -14.37 -12.61 -0.25
C LYS A 181 -14.78 -11.41 0.58
N TYR A 182 -15.21 -10.34 -0.07
CA TYR A 182 -15.73 -9.14 0.59
C TYR A 182 -17.23 -9.00 0.37
N PRO A 183 -18.02 -8.69 1.42
CA PRO A 183 -19.42 -8.35 1.26
C PRO A 183 -19.58 -6.95 0.65
N GLU A 184 -20.68 -6.75 -0.08
CA GLU A 184 -21.11 -5.46 -0.56
C GLU A 184 -22.44 -5.09 0.08
N PRO A 185 -22.60 -3.96 0.78
CA PRO A 185 -21.54 -2.99 1.10
C PRO A 185 -20.47 -3.58 2.03
N TYR A 186 -19.27 -3.00 1.95
CA TYR A 186 -18.12 -3.45 2.72
C TYR A 186 -18.43 -3.48 4.23
N THR A 187 -18.29 -4.66 4.82
CA THR A 187 -18.38 -4.86 6.27
C THR A 187 -17.21 -5.76 6.70
N PHE A 188 -16.77 -5.64 7.95
CA PHE A 188 -15.76 -6.55 8.50
C PHE A 188 -16.32 -7.92 8.92
N ALA A 189 -17.55 -8.24 8.53
CA ALA A 189 -18.21 -9.53 8.80
C ALA A 189 -17.89 -10.56 7.71
N ASN A 190 -16.61 -10.76 7.41
CA ASN A 190 -16.15 -11.74 6.44
C ASN A 190 -15.93 -13.10 7.09
N GLU A 191 -16.09 -14.18 6.35
CA GLU A 191 -15.73 -15.55 6.80
C GLU A 191 -14.21 -15.67 6.96
N GLU A 192 -13.45 -14.99 6.11
CA GLU A 192 -12.00 -14.95 6.10
C GLU A 192 -11.50 -13.50 6.01
N LEU A 193 -10.43 -13.16 6.72
CA LEU A 193 -9.81 -11.83 6.73
C LEU A 193 -8.44 -11.83 6.05
N SER A 194 -8.04 -10.67 5.53
CA SER A 194 -6.63 -10.36 5.28
C SER A 194 -5.91 -10.06 6.61
N VAL A 195 -4.59 -10.03 6.57
CA VAL A 195 -3.77 -9.61 7.72
C VAL A 195 -4.12 -8.19 8.16
N GLY A 196 -4.29 -7.27 7.19
CA GLY A 196 -4.67 -5.88 7.49
C GLY A 196 -6.10 -5.76 8.00
N CYS A 197 -7.07 -6.50 7.43
CA CYS A 197 -8.46 -6.52 7.92
C CYS A 197 -8.57 -7.08 9.34
N MET A 198 -7.82 -8.12 9.68
CA MET A 198 -7.76 -8.64 11.03
C MET A 198 -7.31 -7.55 12.02
N TYR A 199 -6.26 -6.83 11.69
CA TYR A 199 -5.76 -5.75 12.55
C TYR A 199 -6.73 -4.58 12.65
N ALA A 200 -7.40 -4.22 11.55
CA ALA A 200 -8.46 -3.21 11.52
C ALA A 200 -9.66 -3.64 12.39
N GLN A 201 -10.07 -4.91 12.33
CA GLN A 201 -11.12 -5.46 13.21
C GLN A 201 -10.77 -5.29 14.69
N GLY A 202 -9.50 -5.52 15.08
CA GLY A 202 -9.03 -5.26 16.43
C GLY A 202 -9.20 -3.79 16.84
N THR A 203 -8.92 -2.84 15.96
CA THR A 203 -9.12 -1.42 16.26
C THR A 203 -10.58 -1.06 16.44
N MET A 204 -11.47 -1.65 15.66
CA MET A 204 -12.92 -1.43 15.79
C MET A 204 -13.47 -1.96 17.10
N GLN A 205 -13.06 -3.15 17.52
CA GLN A 205 -13.51 -3.75 18.78
C GLN A 205 -13.06 -2.93 19.99
N LEU A 206 -11.84 -2.35 19.94
CA LEU A 206 -11.30 -1.55 21.03
C LEU A 206 -11.94 -0.16 21.15
N THR A 207 -12.72 0.27 20.16
CA THR A 207 -13.48 1.52 20.15
C THR A 207 -12.69 2.72 20.69
N PHE A 208 -11.61 3.07 20.00
CA PHE A 208 -10.81 4.26 20.35
C PHE A 208 -11.56 5.57 20.09
N ASP A 209 -12.46 5.53 19.09
CA ASP A 209 -13.27 6.67 18.68
C ASP A 209 -14.50 6.14 17.93
N GLU A 210 -15.69 6.64 18.26
CA GLU A 210 -16.96 6.20 17.67
C GLU A 210 -17.04 6.42 16.14
N LYS A 211 -16.26 7.35 15.60
CA LYS A 211 -16.33 7.73 14.19
C LYS A 211 -15.23 7.17 13.29
N THR A 212 -14.07 6.81 13.84
CA THR A 212 -12.87 6.50 13.05
C THR A 212 -12.07 5.30 13.57
N SER A 213 -12.68 4.38 14.30
CA SER A 213 -12.01 3.29 15.02
C SER A 213 -11.13 2.39 14.13
N ASN A 214 -11.58 2.08 12.92
CA ASN A 214 -10.84 1.24 11.95
C ASN A 214 -9.54 1.88 11.44
N TRP A 215 -9.43 3.23 11.48
CA TRP A 215 -8.27 3.97 11.00
C TRP A 215 -7.21 4.25 12.08
N GLN A 216 -7.31 3.59 13.24
CA GLN A 216 -6.48 3.89 14.38
C GLN A 216 -5.50 2.73 14.73
N ALA A 217 -5.02 2.03 13.71
CA ALA A 217 -4.10 0.90 13.87
C ALA A 217 -2.86 1.23 14.73
N GLY A 218 -2.30 2.43 14.60
CA GLY A 218 -1.20 2.89 15.43
C GLY A 218 -1.55 2.98 16.93
N LYS A 219 -2.82 3.28 17.29
CA LYS A 219 -3.25 3.27 18.69
C LYS A 219 -3.34 1.84 19.25
N LEU A 220 -3.82 0.89 18.43
CA LEU A 220 -3.81 -0.52 18.81
C LEU A 220 -2.38 -0.99 19.07
N MET A 221 -1.45 -0.71 18.15
CA MET A 221 -0.03 -1.06 18.30
C MET A 221 0.56 -0.50 19.59
N GLY A 222 0.30 0.78 19.90
CA GLY A 222 0.75 1.40 21.14
C GLY A 222 0.12 0.76 22.37
N LEU A 223 -1.19 0.48 22.34
CA LEU A 223 -1.92 -0.13 23.47
C LEU A 223 -1.46 -1.56 23.75
N ALA A 224 -1.11 -2.33 22.73
CA ALA A 224 -0.64 -3.69 22.85
C ALA A 224 0.65 -3.83 23.69
N SER A 225 1.45 -2.77 23.79
CA SER A 225 2.66 -2.76 24.62
C SER A 225 2.40 -2.89 26.13
N TYR A 226 1.15 -2.66 26.55
CA TYR A 226 0.71 -2.79 27.94
C TYR A 226 0.00 -4.12 28.24
N ALA A 227 -0.05 -5.04 27.27
CA ALA A 227 -0.65 -6.36 27.47
C ALA A 227 0.10 -7.18 28.53
N ASP A 228 -0.66 -7.93 29.30
CA ASP A 228 -0.10 -8.88 30.26
C ASP A 228 0.48 -10.08 29.49
N LYS A 229 1.79 -10.26 29.57
CA LYS A 229 2.50 -11.27 28.80
C LYS A 229 2.08 -12.69 29.18
N GLU A 230 1.95 -13.00 30.48
CA GLU A 230 1.57 -14.34 30.94
C GLU A 230 0.14 -14.67 30.48
N TRP A 231 -0.77 -13.71 30.59
CA TRP A 231 -2.12 -13.86 30.08
C TRP A 231 -2.12 -14.06 28.55
N LEU A 232 -1.35 -13.25 27.82
CA LEU A 232 -1.28 -13.34 26.35
C LEU A 232 -0.73 -14.70 25.89
N ASP A 233 0.29 -15.23 26.56
CA ASP A 233 0.89 -16.53 26.25
C ASP A 233 -0.07 -17.70 26.50
N SER A 234 -1.09 -17.51 27.36
CA SER A 234 -2.16 -18.49 27.60
C SER A 234 -3.27 -18.49 26.55
N GLN A 235 -3.31 -17.49 25.66
CA GLN A 235 -4.36 -17.37 24.65
C GLN A 235 -4.02 -18.15 23.39
N GLU A 236 -5.04 -18.74 22.75
CA GLU A 236 -4.91 -19.35 21.43
C GLU A 236 -4.56 -18.33 20.36
N TYR A 237 -4.05 -18.80 19.24
CA TYR A 237 -3.81 -17.99 18.06
C TYR A 237 -5.10 -17.79 17.26
N ILE A 238 -5.26 -16.61 16.64
CA ILE A 238 -6.44 -16.31 15.81
C ILE A 238 -6.40 -17.13 14.52
N ALA A 239 -5.29 -17.08 13.81
CA ALA A 239 -5.17 -17.74 12.51
C ALA A 239 -4.63 -19.16 12.62
N THR A 240 -5.08 -20.03 11.73
CA THR A 240 -4.47 -21.33 11.51
C THR A 240 -3.44 -21.25 10.40
N ILE A 241 -2.30 -21.92 10.59
CA ILE A 241 -1.25 -22.04 9.59
C ILE A 241 -1.04 -23.54 9.35
N GLU A 242 -1.17 -23.96 8.10
CA GLU A 242 -0.91 -25.33 7.69
C GLU A 242 0.53 -25.47 7.21
N GLU A 243 1.28 -26.37 7.87
CA GLU A 243 2.66 -26.70 7.50
C GLU A 243 2.76 -28.16 7.06
N SER A 244 3.59 -28.42 6.06
CA SER A 244 3.96 -29.77 5.65
C SER A 244 4.79 -30.46 6.74
N LYS A 245 5.01 -31.78 6.59
CA LYS A 245 5.90 -32.54 7.51
C LYS A 245 7.35 -32.02 7.56
N THR A 246 7.76 -31.29 6.52
CA THR A 246 9.09 -30.65 6.44
C THR A 246 9.10 -29.20 7.00
N GLY A 247 7.99 -28.73 7.54
CA GLY A 247 7.85 -27.39 8.11
C GLY A 247 7.69 -26.28 7.06
N ASN A 248 7.38 -26.64 5.81
CA ASN A 248 7.05 -25.69 4.77
C ASN A 248 5.59 -25.26 4.92
N ILE A 249 5.32 -23.96 4.73
CA ILE A 249 3.96 -23.41 4.74
C ILE A 249 3.23 -23.88 3.49
N VAL A 250 2.02 -24.43 3.68
CA VAL A 250 1.14 -24.92 2.62
C VAL A 250 -0.02 -23.97 2.43
N ASP A 251 -0.69 -23.57 3.52
CA ASP A 251 -1.80 -22.63 3.51
C ASP A 251 -1.94 -21.95 4.89
N PHE A 252 -2.81 -20.95 4.95
CA PHE A 252 -3.20 -20.30 6.20
C PHE A 252 -4.62 -19.73 6.07
N PHE A 253 -5.30 -19.59 7.20
CA PHE A 253 -6.67 -19.08 7.26
C PHE A 253 -6.82 -18.16 8.47
N ILE A 254 -7.38 -16.96 8.26
CA ILE A 254 -7.66 -15.97 9.31
C ILE A 254 -9.18 -15.86 9.42
N PRO A 255 -9.82 -16.42 10.47
CA PRO A 255 -11.27 -16.38 10.60
C PRO A 255 -11.78 -14.95 10.83
N GLY A 256 -12.94 -14.64 10.22
CA GLY A 256 -13.51 -13.30 10.20
C GLY A 256 -14.25 -12.88 11.48
N THR A 257 -14.54 -13.79 12.38
CA THR A 257 -15.41 -13.54 13.53
C THR A 257 -14.70 -13.74 14.85
N GLN A 258 -13.59 -13.03 15.07
CA GLN A 258 -13.01 -12.93 16.40
C GLN A 258 -13.70 -11.79 17.16
N VAL A 259 -14.69 -12.12 17.96
CA VAL A 259 -15.38 -11.14 18.82
C VAL A 259 -14.99 -11.43 20.27
N TYR A 260 -14.46 -10.44 20.95
CA TYR A 260 -14.24 -10.45 22.39
C TYR A 260 -15.42 -9.71 23.05
N PRO A 261 -16.52 -10.41 23.40
CA PRO A 261 -17.76 -9.76 23.84
C PRO A 261 -17.60 -8.97 25.14
N GLU A 262 -16.60 -9.30 25.94
CA GLU A 262 -16.23 -8.56 27.14
C GLU A 262 -15.61 -7.19 26.83
N ILE A 263 -15.16 -6.94 25.61
CA ILE A 263 -14.55 -5.70 25.22
C ILE A 263 -15.60 -4.75 24.65
N THR A 264 -16.11 -3.92 25.53
CA THR A 264 -16.96 -2.78 25.19
C THR A 264 -16.15 -1.48 25.24
N TYR A 265 -16.71 -0.37 24.79
CA TYR A 265 -16.07 0.94 24.96
C TYR A 265 -15.83 1.30 26.43
N LYS A 266 -16.58 0.69 27.36
CA LYS A 266 -16.43 0.82 28.82
C LYS A 266 -15.43 -0.15 29.45
N ALA A 267 -14.87 -1.09 28.69
CA ALA A 267 -13.87 -2.00 29.21
C ALA A 267 -12.68 -1.22 29.77
N ASP A 268 -12.10 -1.72 30.85
CA ASP A 268 -10.95 -1.11 31.50
C ASP A 268 -9.70 -1.17 30.60
N PHE A 269 -8.70 -0.36 30.97
CA PHE A 269 -7.45 -0.24 30.22
C PHE A 269 -6.72 -1.58 30.09
N ARG A 270 -6.68 -2.40 31.13
CA ARG A 270 -5.98 -3.69 31.12
C ARG A 270 -6.62 -4.67 30.15
N SER A 271 -7.95 -4.79 30.19
CA SER A 271 -8.71 -5.64 29.27
C SER A 271 -8.50 -5.24 27.82
N LYS A 272 -8.57 -3.94 27.53
CA LYS A 272 -8.31 -3.41 26.18
C LYS A 272 -6.86 -3.66 25.73
N SER A 273 -5.89 -3.49 26.63
CA SER A 273 -4.49 -3.75 26.33
C SER A 273 -4.22 -5.22 26.02
N ASN A 274 -4.83 -6.12 26.76
CA ASN A 274 -4.71 -7.56 26.56
C ASN A 274 -5.26 -7.98 25.18
N VAL A 275 -6.44 -7.50 24.80
CA VAL A 275 -7.00 -7.78 23.46
C VAL A 275 -6.15 -7.14 22.34
N ALA A 276 -5.67 -5.92 22.54
CA ALA A 276 -4.71 -5.32 21.61
C ALA A 276 -3.45 -6.18 21.44
N GLY A 277 -2.98 -6.78 22.55
CA GLY A 277 -1.85 -7.73 22.57
C GLY A 277 -2.08 -8.96 21.70
N ILE A 278 -3.30 -9.54 21.71
CA ILE A 278 -3.64 -10.69 20.85
C ILE A 278 -3.48 -10.30 19.36
N TYR A 279 -4.11 -9.20 18.92
CA TYR A 279 -4.02 -8.75 17.53
C TYR A 279 -2.59 -8.39 17.13
N GLN A 280 -1.82 -7.77 18.03
CA GLN A 280 -0.42 -7.45 17.77
C GLN A 280 0.44 -8.71 17.64
N ARG A 281 0.26 -9.70 18.51
CA ARG A 281 0.94 -10.99 18.44
C ARG A 281 0.65 -11.70 17.12
N GLU A 282 -0.63 -11.72 16.71
CA GLU A 282 -1.03 -12.30 15.42
C GLU A 282 -0.43 -11.55 14.23
N GLN A 283 -0.42 -10.22 14.24
CA GLN A 283 0.20 -9.42 13.20
C GLN A 283 1.68 -9.79 13.01
N VAL A 284 2.43 -9.85 14.11
CA VAL A 284 3.84 -10.25 14.10
C VAL A 284 4.01 -11.68 13.57
N ARG A 285 3.21 -12.62 14.07
CA ARG A 285 3.27 -14.02 13.66
C ARG A 285 2.97 -14.21 12.18
N LEU A 286 1.89 -13.60 11.68
CA LEU A 286 1.46 -13.74 10.29
C LEU A 286 2.43 -13.07 9.30
N THR A 287 2.95 -11.88 9.62
CA THR A 287 3.94 -11.23 8.76
C THR A 287 5.27 -11.99 8.71
N THR A 288 5.69 -12.58 9.85
CA THR A 288 6.87 -13.46 9.88
C THR A 288 6.62 -14.76 9.12
N MET A 289 5.40 -15.32 9.20
CA MET A 289 4.99 -16.46 8.39
C MET A 289 5.04 -16.14 6.88
N LEU A 290 4.54 -14.96 6.46
CA LEU A 290 4.63 -14.52 5.07
C LEU A 290 6.08 -14.36 4.61
N ALA A 291 6.97 -13.87 5.48
CA ALA A 291 8.40 -13.78 5.23
C ALA A 291 9.03 -15.19 5.02
N LYS A 292 8.69 -16.16 5.87
CA LYS A 292 9.10 -17.56 5.71
C LYS A 292 8.55 -18.13 4.40
N TYR A 293 7.30 -17.86 4.08
CA TYR A 293 6.65 -18.39 2.88
C TYR A 293 7.25 -17.84 1.59
N VAL A 294 7.49 -16.54 1.49
CA VAL A 294 8.13 -15.96 0.31
C VAL A 294 9.58 -16.43 0.15
N LYS A 295 10.30 -16.59 1.27
CA LYS A 295 11.65 -17.19 1.26
C LYS A 295 11.64 -18.61 0.70
N GLN A 296 10.67 -19.40 1.13
CA GLN A 296 10.46 -20.78 0.66
C GLN A 296 10.16 -20.82 -0.84
N LEU A 297 9.31 -19.90 -1.36
CA LEU A 297 8.90 -19.88 -2.76
C LEU A 297 9.98 -19.31 -3.70
N THR A 298 10.76 -18.33 -3.24
CA THR A 298 11.71 -17.60 -4.10
C THR A 298 13.16 -18.02 -3.92
N GLY A 299 13.53 -18.50 -2.74
CA GLY A 299 14.93 -18.78 -2.36
C GLY A 299 15.79 -17.52 -2.17
N LEU A 300 15.25 -16.31 -2.42
CA LEU A 300 16.02 -15.06 -2.41
C LEU A 300 16.45 -14.65 -1.00
N ASN A 301 17.58 -13.94 -0.91
CA ASN A 301 18.18 -13.52 0.36
C ASN A 301 17.82 -12.07 0.76
N LYS A 302 17.17 -11.33 -0.13
CA LYS A 302 16.70 -9.97 0.15
C LYS A 302 15.17 -9.92 0.10
N VAL A 303 14.57 -9.10 0.94
CA VAL A 303 13.11 -8.91 0.98
C VAL A 303 12.73 -7.44 1.03
N CYS A 304 11.72 -7.09 0.25
CA CYS A 304 11.04 -5.80 0.30
C CYS A 304 9.60 -6.01 0.77
N CYS A 305 9.08 -5.10 1.59
CA CYS A 305 7.75 -5.21 2.17
C CYS A 305 6.95 -3.93 1.95
N SER A 306 5.67 -4.07 1.57
CA SER A 306 4.71 -2.97 1.40
C SER A 306 3.28 -3.44 1.69
N GLY A 307 2.34 -2.51 1.75
CA GLY A 307 0.99 -2.68 2.25
C GLY A 307 0.87 -2.21 3.69
N GLY A 308 -0.32 -1.78 4.10
CA GLY A 308 -0.58 -1.18 5.41
C GLY A 308 -0.11 -2.00 6.62
N SER A 309 -0.02 -3.34 6.47
CA SER A 309 0.51 -4.25 7.50
C SER A 309 1.96 -3.95 7.90
N PHE A 310 2.76 -3.37 7.02
CA PHE A 310 4.17 -3.06 7.25
C PHE A 310 4.45 -1.65 7.80
N LEU A 311 3.40 -0.89 8.14
CA LEU A 311 3.52 0.24 9.07
C LEU A 311 3.76 -0.22 10.51
N ASN A 312 3.58 -1.51 10.80
CA ASN A 312 3.79 -2.10 12.11
C ASN A 312 5.30 -2.38 12.35
N CYS A 313 5.95 -1.48 13.08
CA CYS A 313 7.40 -1.58 13.34
C CYS A 313 7.80 -2.86 14.12
N ASN A 314 6.94 -3.39 14.99
CA ASN A 314 7.21 -4.63 15.72
C ASN A 314 7.18 -5.85 14.77
N ALA A 315 6.29 -5.83 13.77
CA ALA A 315 6.23 -6.86 12.74
C ALA A 315 7.49 -6.82 11.85
N ASN A 316 7.91 -5.61 11.46
CA ASN A 316 9.12 -5.40 10.67
C ASN A 316 10.38 -5.87 11.42
N GLU A 317 10.49 -5.51 12.71
CA GLU A 317 11.59 -5.95 13.56
C GLU A 317 11.65 -7.50 13.68
N ALA A 318 10.50 -8.15 13.83
CA ALA A 318 10.44 -9.61 13.91
C ALA A 318 10.94 -10.29 12.64
N ILE A 319 10.63 -9.74 11.46
CA ILE A 319 11.16 -10.23 10.17
C ILE A 319 12.69 -10.09 10.14
N ILE A 320 13.23 -8.91 10.52
CA ILE A 320 14.68 -8.71 10.60
C ILE A 320 15.32 -9.71 11.56
N LYS A 321 14.79 -9.84 12.76
CA LYS A 321 15.31 -10.74 13.81
C LYS A 321 15.17 -12.22 13.48
N SER A 322 14.28 -12.58 12.55
CA SER A 322 14.12 -13.98 12.13
C SER A 322 15.37 -14.56 11.44
N GLY A 323 16.23 -13.68 10.87
CA GLY A 323 17.42 -14.10 10.13
C GLY A 323 17.11 -14.81 8.80
N LEU A 324 15.86 -14.74 8.33
CA LEU A 324 15.45 -15.36 7.06
C LEU A 324 16.12 -14.70 5.84
N PHE A 325 16.42 -13.41 5.95
CA PHE A 325 16.99 -12.61 4.89
C PHE A 325 18.27 -11.90 5.34
N GLU A 326 19.19 -11.70 4.43
CA GLU A 326 20.42 -10.94 4.65
C GLU A 326 20.14 -9.44 4.72
N GLU A 327 19.22 -8.98 3.87
CA GLU A 327 18.77 -7.58 3.81
C GLU A 327 17.24 -7.49 3.74
N CYS A 328 16.68 -6.56 4.51
CA CYS A 328 15.25 -6.27 4.54
C CYS A 328 15.01 -4.79 4.26
N TYR A 329 14.08 -4.48 3.36
CA TYR A 329 13.65 -3.12 3.10
C TYR A 329 12.15 -2.98 3.35
N PHE A 330 11.78 -1.98 4.15
CA PHE A 330 10.41 -1.59 4.44
C PHE A 330 10.23 -0.16 3.93
N THR A 331 9.41 0.01 2.89
CA THR A 331 9.19 1.34 2.33
C THR A 331 8.55 2.27 3.36
N PRO A 332 9.03 3.52 3.56
CA PRO A 332 8.41 4.44 4.50
C PRO A 332 6.92 4.69 4.23
N PRO A 333 6.47 4.97 3.00
CA PRO A 333 5.06 5.00 2.65
C PRO A 333 4.57 3.58 2.34
N ALA A 334 4.48 2.71 3.36
CA ALA A 334 4.10 1.32 3.16
C ALA A 334 2.60 1.13 2.89
N ASP A 335 1.75 2.05 3.36
CA ASP A 335 0.32 2.08 3.06
C ASP A 335 0.03 2.67 1.66
N ASP A 336 -1.23 2.94 1.36
CA ASP A 336 -1.67 3.45 0.05
C ASP A 336 -1.04 4.79 -0.33
N SER A 337 -0.44 5.51 0.62
CA SER A 337 0.37 6.70 0.32
C SER A 337 1.60 6.38 -0.56
N GLY A 338 2.02 5.14 -0.63
CA GLY A 338 3.08 4.65 -1.51
C GLY A 338 2.61 4.29 -2.94
N ILE A 339 1.32 4.20 -3.17
CA ILE A 339 0.76 3.84 -4.48
C ILE A 339 1.20 4.80 -5.60
N PRO A 340 1.15 6.14 -5.43
CA PRO A 340 1.64 7.06 -6.45
C PRO A 340 3.10 6.83 -6.84
N LEU A 341 3.94 6.51 -5.86
CA LEU A 341 5.36 6.21 -6.09
C LEU A 341 5.53 4.95 -6.95
N GLY A 342 4.85 3.88 -6.58
CA GLY A 342 4.90 2.62 -7.33
C GLY A 342 4.32 2.76 -8.73
N ALA A 343 3.22 3.50 -8.89
CA ALA A 343 2.64 3.79 -10.18
C ALA A 343 3.59 4.59 -11.09
N ALA A 344 4.31 5.59 -10.53
CA ALA A 344 5.29 6.36 -11.29
C ALA A 344 6.47 5.49 -11.75
N PHE A 345 7.02 4.62 -10.91
CA PHE A 345 8.06 3.67 -11.30
C PHE A 345 7.58 2.66 -12.35
N TYR A 346 6.35 2.15 -12.19
CA TYR A 346 5.75 1.28 -13.19
C TYR A 346 5.68 1.98 -14.56
N GLY A 347 5.31 3.27 -14.59
CA GLY A 347 5.23 4.05 -15.82
C GLY A 347 6.59 4.19 -16.52
N ILE A 348 7.67 4.47 -15.80
CA ILE A 348 9.02 4.48 -16.37
C ILE A 348 9.39 3.10 -16.92
N HIS A 349 9.12 2.05 -16.17
CA HIS A 349 9.42 0.69 -16.60
C HIS A 349 8.63 0.32 -17.87
N HIS A 350 7.36 0.73 -17.95
CA HIS A 350 6.51 0.59 -19.13
C HIS A 350 7.08 1.36 -20.34
N LEU A 351 7.48 2.62 -20.18
CA LEU A 351 8.07 3.44 -21.23
C LEU A 351 9.37 2.88 -21.79
N THR A 352 10.19 2.25 -20.93
CA THR A 352 11.45 1.59 -21.35
C THR A 352 11.26 0.24 -22.02
N GLY A 353 10.02 -0.29 -22.08
CA GLY A 353 9.74 -1.66 -22.52
C GLY A 353 10.32 -2.69 -21.56
N PHE A 354 10.25 -2.42 -20.26
CA PHE A 354 10.73 -3.27 -19.16
C PHE A 354 12.24 -3.59 -19.26
N LYS A 355 13.02 -2.60 -19.70
CA LYS A 355 14.48 -2.70 -19.64
C LYS A 355 14.98 -2.51 -18.21
N PRO A 356 16.15 -3.12 -17.88
CA PRO A 356 16.73 -2.95 -16.54
C PRO A 356 16.92 -1.48 -16.17
N ILE A 357 16.56 -1.16 -14.95
CA ILE A 357 16.82 0.14 -14.34
C ILE A 357 18.22 0.08 -13.71
N GLU A 358 19.21 0.71 -14.35
CA GLU A 358 20.62 0.57 -13.94
C GLU A 358 20.98 1.38 -12.69
N ASP A 359 20.37 2.56 -12.51
CA ASP A 359 20.61 3.44 -11.38
C ASP A 359 19.40 3.49 -10.45
N ASN A 360 19.47 2.73 -9.37
CA ASN A 360 18.45 2.75 -8.33
C ASN A 360 19.06 3.22 -7.01
N PRO A 361 19.20 4.54 -6.79
CA PRO A 361 19.71 5.05 -5.54
C PRO A 361 18.72 4.82 -4.40
N PHE A 362 19.23 4.50 -3.22
CA PHE A 362 18.47 4.56 -1.98
C PHE A 362 17.70 5.87 -1.91
N MET A 363 16.40 5.77 -1.77
CA MET A 363 15.54 6.95 -1.80
C MET A 363 15.34 7.52 -0.40
N SER A 364 15.55 8.82 -0.31
CA SER A 364 15.10 9.59 0.84
C SER A 364 13.57 9.58 0.91
N PRO A 365 12.94 9.43 2.09
CA PRO A 365 11.48 9.53 2.23
C PRO A 365 10.96 10.97 2.09
N TYR A 366 11.83 11.95 1.93
CA TYR A 366 11.49 13.37 1.80
C TYR A 366 11.39 13.75 0.33
N PHE A 367 10.20 13.60 -0.26
CA PHE A 367 9.95 13.87 -1.68
C PHE A 367 9.40 15.25 -1.98
N GLY A 368 9.10 16.06 -0.96
CA GLY A 368 8.54 17.39 -1.16
C GLY A 368 9.54 18.35 -1.82
N LYS A 369 9.02 19.48 -2.34
CA LYS A 369 9.84 20.57 -2.87
C LYS A 369 10.80 21.08 -1.80
N SER A 370 12.06 21.26 -2.18
CA SER A 370 13.05 21.91 -1.32
C SER A 370 12.94 23.43 -1.43
N TYR A 371 13.05 24.13 -0.31
CA TYR A 371 13.00 25.59 -0.24
C TYR A 371 14.34 26.13 0.25
N THR A 372 14.85 27.15 -0.44
CA THR A 372 16.03 27.86 0.04
C THR A 372 15.65 28.81 1.19
N LYS A 373 16.65 29.24 1.98
CA LYS A 373 16.42 30.26 3.01
C LYS A 373 15.80 31.53 2.44
N ASN A 374 16.19 31.90 1.22
CA ASN A 374 15.67 33.11 0.56
C ASN A 374 14.21 32.96 0.16
N ASP A 375 13.79 31.76 -0.31
CA ASP A 375 12.38 31.48 -0.61
C ASP A 375 11.52 31.63 0.64
N ILE A 376 11.96 31.05 1.76
CA ILE A 376 11.27 31.14 3.05
C ILE A 376 11.15 32.59 3.53
N ILE A 377 12.26 33.39 3.44
CA ILE A 377 12.24 34.80 3.83
C ILE A 377 11.26 35.57 2.95
N LYS A 378 11.27 35.35 1.65
CA LYS A 378 10.38 36.02 0.69
C LYS A 378 8.89 35.71 0.99
N ASP A 379 8.58 34.47 1.28
CA ASP A 379 7.22 34.06 1.60
C ASP A 379 6.72 34.69 2.92
N ILE A 380 7.59 34.71 3.95
CA ILE A 380 7.27 35.37 5.23
C ILE A 380 7.05 36.89 5.02
N GLN A 381 7.88 37.55 4.24
CA GLN A 381 7.74 38.97 3.94
C GLN A 381 6.45 39.26 3.14
N THR A 382 6.08 38.36 2.24
CA THR A 382 4.83 38.48 1.48
C THR A 382 3.61 38.31 2.38
N TYR A 383 3.67 37.33 3.30
CA TYR A 383 2.60 37.10 4.30
C TYR A 383 2.39 38.35 5.19
N ILE A 384 3.48 38.88 5.77
CA ILE A 384 3.42 40.07 6.65
C ILE A 384 2.88 41.33 5.93
N LYS A 385 3.11 41.44 4.60
CA LYS A 385 2.61 42.61 3.84
C LYS A 385 1.11 42.52 3.50
N ASN A 386 0.54 41.31 3.55
CA ASN A 386 -0.86 41.06 3.20
C ASN A 386 -1.79 41.02 4.45
N GLU A 387 -1.24 41.07 5.66
CA GLU A 387 -1.93 41.31 6.93
C GLU A 387 -1.93 42.83 7.28
#